data_745082b09ad718123e1749cbfe700cae
#
_entry.id   745082b09ad718123e1749cbfe700cae
#
_cell.length_a   1.000
_cell.length_b   1.000
_cell.length_c   1.000
_cell.angle_alpha   90.00
_cell.angle_beta   90.00
_cell.angle_gamma   90.00
#
_symmetry.space_group_name_H-M   'P 1'
#
loop_
_entity.id
_entity.type
_entity.pdbx_description
1 polymer ?
#
loop_
_entity_poly.entity_id
_entity_poly.type
_entity_poly.pdbx_seq_one_letter_code
_entity_poly.pdbx_strand_id
1 'polypeptide(L)'
;MYTVNDVLEYVQEEDVKFVRLAFFDLRGVQKNISIMAGQLESAFKNGVSFDASAIYGFETPEKSDLFLHPDPTTVAILPWRPNTGKVVRMFCTISHPDGTPYKKDCRTLLANAVKKAREDFGMEFRFGTEIEFYLFKLDEKGEPTKIPFDNASYMDIAPEDKGENIRREICFTLEQMGIQPEASHHEEGPGQNEIDFHYSDALTAADNAETFKWIVRTRAASAGLFADFSPKPISDQAGSGFHINISISDASKQRNMLAGILKHAEELTYYMNCTEESYDRLGSCKAPKYIAWGRENRSTFIRVPAITNDDASRIEIRTPDSECNPYIVFTLLIYAALDGIKNNLEPSEDVKENLFTEGSSSLSKGICTLPDTLDSAREIAQKSSFIKEALGF
;
A
#
# COMPACT_ATOMS: atom_id res chain seq x y z
N MET A 1 15.35 13.18 11.90
CA MET A 1 14.49 12.11 12.44
C MET A 1 14.11 12.52 13.85
N TYR A 2 12.83 12.67 14.16
CA TYR A 2 12.37 13.14 15.47
C TYR A 2 12.70 12.12 16.56
N THR A 3 13.26 12.60 17.69
CA THR A 3 13.43 11.82 18.91
C THR A 3 12.18 11.93 19.79
N VAL A 4 12.11 11.13 20.85
CA VAL A 4 11.01 11.22 21.84
C VAL A 4 10.95 12.62 22.44
N ASN A 5 12.10 13.24 22.78
CA ASN A 5 12.13 14.58 23.33
C ASN A 5 11.65 15.63 22.35
N ASP A 6 12.05 15.55 21.07
CA ASP A 6 11.58 16.47 20.03
C ASP A 6 10.05 16.42 19.89
N VAL A 7 9.46 15.21 19.99
CA VAL A 7 8.00 15.05 19.91
C VAL A 7 7.30 15.60 21.15
N LEU A 8 7.87 15.41 22.35
CA LEU A 8 7.30 15.95 23.59
C LEU A 8 7.32 17.49 23.60
N GLU A 9 8.41 18.10 23.13
CA GLU A 9 8.52 19.56 22.95
C GLU A 9 7.53 20.05 21.90
N TYR A 10 7.49 19.42 20.72
CA TYR A 10 6.55 19.76 19.65
C TYR A 10 5.08 19.74 20.11
N VAL A 11 4.68 18.71 20.87
CA VAL A 11 3.32 18.57 21.40
C VAL A 11 2.94 19.72 22.34
N GLN A 12 3.92 20.25 23.13
CA GLN A 12 3.70 21.40 24.01
C GLN A 12 3.63 22.72 23.22
N GLU A 13 4.57 22.95 22.30
CA GLU A 13 4.67 24.18 21.51
C GLU A 13 3.47 24.37 20.59
N GLU A 14 2.97 23.28 20.00
CA GLU A 14 1.89 23.29 19.02
C GLU A 14 0.48 23.15 19.61
N ASP A 15 0.33 23.27 20.93
CA ASP A 15 -0.96 23.12 21.66
C ASP A 15 -1.72 21.82 21.28
N VAL A 16 -1.00 20.72 21.16
CA VAL A 16 -1.60 19.42 20.88
C VAL A 16 -2.36 18.91 22.10
N LYS A 17 -3.61 18.52 21.95
CA LYS A 17 -4.45 17.96 23.04
C LYS A 17 -4.65 16.48 22.93
N PHE A 18 -4.70 15.93 21.71
CA PHE A 18 -4.91 14.52 21.46
C PHE A 18 -3.80 13.92 20.60
N VAL A 19 -3.39 12.71 20.96
CA VAL A 19 -2.44 11.91 20.22
C VAL A 19 -3.13 10.63 19.80
N ARG A 20 -3.20 10.37 18.49
CA ARG A 20 -3.71 9.11 17.93
C ARG A 20 -2.57 8.13 17.78
N LEU A 21 -2.64 7.04 18.51
CA LEU A 21 -1.74 5.90 18.40
C LEU A 21 -2.34 4.94 17.36
N ALA A 22 -1.77 4.96 16.16
CA ALA A 22 -2.30 4.24 15.02
C ALA A 22 -1.51 2.94 14.76
N PHE A 23 -2.21 1.91 14.37
CA PHE A 23 -1.67 0.60 13.99
C PHE A 23 -2.57 -0.06 12.94
N PHE A 24 -2.21 -1.23 12.43
CA PHE A 24 -2.93 -1.88 11.35
C PHE A 24 -3.29 -3.31 11.72
N ASP A 25 -4.49 -3.75 11.33
CA ASP A 25 -4.83 -5.17 11.36
C ASP A 25 -4.22 -5.91 10.15
N LEU A 26 -4.38 -7.24 10.09
CA LEU A 26 -3.80 -8.05 9.02
C LEU A 26 -4.36 -7.74 7.61
N ARG A 27 -5.52 -7.06 7.53
CA ARG A 27 -6.07 -6.58 6.25
C ARG A 27 -5.52 -5.22 5.83
N GLY A 28 -4.66 -4.59 6.63
CA GLY A 28 -4.18 -3.24 6.40
C GLY A 28 -5.16 -2.14 6.83
N VAL A 29 -6.24 -2.51 7.56
CA VAL A 29 -7.18 -1.50 8.04
C VAL A 29 -6.59 -0.77 9.23
N GLN A 30 -6.42 0.55 9.09
CA GLN A 30 -5.91 1.39 10.17
C GLN A 30 -6.87 1.42 11.36
N LYS A 31 -6.33 1.17 12.53
CA LYS A 31 -6.97 1.29 13.84
C LYS A 31 -6.25 2.36 14.65
N ASN A 32 -6.89 2.91 15.67
CA ASN A 32 -6.21 3.80 16.61
C ASN A 32 -6.91 3.81 17.98
N ILE A 33 -6.11 4.15 18.99
CA ILE A 33 -6.57 4.63 20.28
C ILE A 33 -6.10 6.07 20.45
N SER A 34 -6.94 6.94 21.02
CA SER A 34 -6.55 8.32 21.28
C SER A 34 -6.24 8.50 22.77
N ILE A 35 -5.08 9.11 23.04
CA ILE A 35 -4.67 9.48 24.39
C ILE A 35 -4.60 11.01 24.50
N MET A 36 -4.72 11.53 25.72
CA MET A 36 -4.42 12.94 25.98
C MET A 36 -2.92 13.20 25.89
N ALA A 37 -2.53 14.37 25.40
CA ALA A 37 -1.12 14.74 25.26
C ALA A 37 -0.29 14.55 26.56
N GLY A 38 -0.88 14.80 27.73
CA GLY A 38 -0.22 14.57 29.02
C GLY A 38 0.08 13.11 29.36
N GLN A 39 -0.43 12.13 28.56
CA GLN A 39 -0.14 10.70 28.73
C GLN A 39 0.98 10.22 27.77
N LEU A 40 1.46 11.10 26.90
CA LEU A 40 2.36 10.70 25.80
C LEU A 40 3.72 10.20 26.32
N GLU A 41 4.29 10.84 27.34
CA GLU A 41 5.56 10.41 27.95
C GLU A 41 5.43 8.98 28.53
N SER A 42 4.30 8.69 29.22
CA SER A 42 4.02 7.34 29.71
C SER A 42 3.83 6.34 28.57
N ALA A 43 3.19 6.75 27.47
CA ALA A 43 3.00 5.91 26.30
C ALA A 43 4.33 5.51 25.63
N PHE A 44 5.27 6.44 25.52
CA PHE A 44 6.63 6.14 25.03
C PHE A 44 7.39 5.17 25.96
N LYS A 45 7.26 5.34 27.28
CA LYS A 45 7.99 4.55 28.25
C LYS A 45 7.42 3.15 28.45
N ASN A 46 6.09 3.03 28.52
CA ASN A 46 5.40 1.83 28.98
C ASN A 46 4.55 1.16 27.90
N GLY A 47 4.32 1.84 26.77
CA GLY A 47 3.29 1.46 25.81
C GLY A 47 1.87 1.75 26.34
N VAL A 48 0.88 1.48 25.48
CA VAL A 48 -0.55 1.59 25.80
C VAL A 48 -1.22 0.28 25.49
N SER A 49 -1.82 -0.36 26.50
CA SER A 49 -2.49 -1.65 26.33
C SER A 49 -3.80 -1.51 25.56
N PHE A 50 -4.15 -2.54 24.81
CA PHE A 50 -5.43 -2.66 24.09
C PHE A 50 -5.89 -4.11 24.00
N ASP A 51 -7.18 -4.31 23.80
CA ASP A 51 -7.77 -5.64 23.57
C ASP A 51 -7.56 -6.07 22.11
N ALA A 52 -6.58 -6.94 21.91
CA ALA A 52 -6.25 -7.48 20.59
C ALA A 52 -7.25 -8.52 20.10
N SER A 53 -8.10 -9.09 20.96
CA SER A 53 -9.12 -10.06 20.56
C SER A 53 -10.23 -9.45 19.70
N ALA A 54 -10.41 -8.12 19.79
CA ALA A 54 -11.32 -7.36 18.96
C ALA A 54 -10.73 -6.97 17.58
N ILE A 55 -9.45 -7.27 17.32
CA ILE A 55 -8.76 -6.90 16.08
C ILE A 55 -8.68 -8.11 15.14
N TYR A 56 -9.05 -7.89 13.89
CA TYR A 56 -9.05 -8.96 12.89
C TYR A 56 -7.67 -9.62 12.74
N GLY A 57 -7.66 -10.95 12.89
CA GLY A 57 -6.47 -11.77 12.70
C GLY A 57 -5.47 -11.77 13.88
N PHE A 58 -5.76 -11.01 14.96
CA PHE A 58 -4.87 -10.94 16.11
C PHE A 58 -5.13 -12.09 17.12
N GLU A 59 -5.29 -11.79 18.39
CA GLU A 59 -5.30 -12.75 19.48
C GLU A 59 -6.71 -13.24 19.83
N THR A 60 -6.80 -14.16 20.76
CA THR A 60 -8.07 -14.66 21.34
C THR A 60 -8.34 -14.00 22.70
N PRO A 61 -9.59 -14.04 23.20
CA PRO A 61 -9.94 -13.41 24.48
C PRO A 61 -9.10 -13.88 25.68
N GLU A 62 -8.54 -15.09 25.63
CA GLU A 62 -7.72 -15.65 26.71
C GLU A 62 -6.28 -15.06 26.74
N LYS A 63 -5.88 -14.36 25.68
CA LYS A 63 -4.56 -13.73 25.54
C LYS A 63 -4.69 -12.38 24.83
N SER A 64 -5.64 -11.56 25.26
CA SER A 64 -6.06 -10.35 24.55
C SER A 64 -5.14 -9.16 24.69
N ASP A 65 -4.29 -9.10 25.72
CA ASP A 65 -3.54 -7.88 26.06
C ASP A 65 -2.27 -7.76 25.21
N LEU A 66 -2.26 -6.78 24.32
CA LEU A 66 -1.08 -6.30 23.61
C LEU A 66 -0.83 -4.83 23.91
N PHE A 67 0.36 -4.33 23.60
CA PHE A 67 0.80 -2.97 23.86
C PHE A 67 1.23 -2.24 22.61
N LEU A 68 0.74 -1.00 22.43
CA LEU A 68 1.15 -0.08 21.38
C LEU A 68 2.32 0.76 21.86
N HIS A 69 3.40 0.78 21.08
CA HIS A 69 4.58 1.63 21.33
C HIS A 69 4.69 2.66 20.20
N PRO A 70 4.44 3.95 20.46
CA PRO A 70 4.49 4.96 19.42
C PRO A 70 5.89 5.16 18.86
N ASP A 71 5.98 5.27 17.54
CA ASP A 71 7.20 5.60 16.82
C ASP A 71 7.30 7.14 16.66
N PRO A 72 8.22 7.82 17.34
CA PRO A 72 8.32 9.28 17.30
C PRO A 72 8.65 9.81 15.92
N THR A 73 9.29 8.99 15.05
CA THR A 73 9.67 9.41 13.70
C THR A 73 8.47 9.59 12.77
N THR A 74 7.29 9.09 13.16
CA THR A 74 6.05 9.10 12.37
C THR A 74 5.04 10.13 12.83
N VAL A 75 5.42 11.05 13.74
CA VAL A 75 4.51 12.10 14.19
C VAL A 75 4.04 12.96 13.03
N ALA A 76 2.73 13.13 12.90
CA ALA A 76 2.13 13.99 11.90
C ALA A 76 0.89 14.67 12.47
N ILE A 77 0.77 15.98 12.21
CA ILE A 77 -0.44 16.73 12.53
C ILE A 77 -1.58 16.28 11.62
N LEU A 78 -2.82 16.38 12.09
CA LEU A 78 -4.01 16.09 11.29
C LEU A 78 -4.63 17.42 10.80
N PRO A 79 -4.36 17.87 9.56
CA PRO A 79 -4.72 19.22 9.10
C PRO A 79 -6.23 19.48 9.02
N TRP A 80 -7.05 18.43 8.98
CA TRP A 80 -8.53 18.52 8.96
C TRP A 80 -9.15 18.63 10.35
N ARG A 81 -8.32 18.73 11.39
CA ARG A 81 -8.77 18.97 12.75
C ARG A 81 -8.63 20.45 13.11
N PRO A 82 -9.36 20.97 14.12
CA PRO A 82 -9.26 22.36 14.53
C PRO A 82 -7.83 22.78 14.88
N ASN A 83 -7.48 24.03 14.58
CA ASN A 83 -6.17 24.59 14.93
C ASN A 83 -5.99 24.83 16.43
N THR A 84 -7.09 24.94 17.19
CA THR A 84 -7.08 25.03 18.66
C THR A 84 -7.26 23.63 19.23
N GLY A 85 -6.34 23.20 20.07
CA GLY A 85 -6.34 21.84 20.60
C GLY A 85 -6.04 20.82 19.51
N LYS A 86 -4.91 20.98 18.82
CA LYS A 86 -4.48 20.17 17.69
C LYS A 86 -4.46 18.66 18.00
N VAL A 87 -4.55 17.86 16.95
CA VAL A 87 -4.48 16.41 17.01
C VAL A 87 -3.31 15.94 16.16
N VAL A 88 -2.46 15.10 16.72
CA VAL A 88 -1.40 14.40 15.98
C VAL A 88 -1.66 12.91 15.90
N ARG A 89 -1.04 12.25 14.94
CA ARG A 89 -0.99 10.79 14.81
C ARG A 89 0.46 10.34 14.87
N MET A 90 0.70 9.22 15.54
CA MET A 90 1.91 8.42 15.40
C MET A 90 1.55 6.98 15.08
N PHE A 91 2.31 6.33 14.22
CA PHE A 91 2.23 4.88 14.04
C PHE A 91 2.91 4.18 15.20
N CYS A 92 2.43 2.99 15.53
CA CYS A 92 2.94 2.20 16.64
C CYS A 92 3.47 0.85 16.15
N THR A 93 4.45 0.33 16.87
CA THR A 93 4.77 -1.10 16.90
C THR A 93 3.97 -1.78 18.01
N ILE A 94 3.83 -3.10 17.91
CA ILE A 94 3.02 -3.89 18.84
C ILE A 94 3.90 -4.91 19.57
N SER A 95 3.73 -5.05 20.89
CA SER A 95 4.42 -6.04 21.71
C SER A 95 3.47 -6.83 22.62
N HIS A 96 3.95 -7.98 23.08
CA HIS A 96 3.39 -8.67 24.24
C HIS A 96 3.71 -7.93 25.55
N PRO A 97 3.03 -8.28 26.69
CA PRO A 97 3.30 -7.66 28.01
C PRO A 97 4.73 -7.79 28.49
N ASP A 98 5.47 -8.81 28.04
CA ASP A 98 6.88 -9.02 28.37
C ASP A 98 7.86 -8.22 27.50
N GLY A 99 7.33 -7.39 26.58
CA GLY A 99 8.11 -6.57 25.66
C GLY A 99 8.54 -7.30 24.38
N THR A 100 8.22 -8.59 24.21
CA THR A 100 8.55 -9.28 22.98
C THR A 100 7.70 -8.77 21.81
N PRO A 101 8.28 -8.52 20.61
CA PRO A 101 7.53 -8.04 19.47
C PRO A 101 6.39 -8.98 19.07
N TYR A 102 5.24 -8.41 18.74
CA TYR A 102 4.09 -9.18 18.26
C TYR A 102 4.31 -9.63 16.81
N LYS A 103 4.28 -10.94 16.57
CA LYS A 103 4.64 -11.54 15.28
C LYS A 103 3.72 -11.11 14.10
N LYS A 104 2.45 -10.78 14.39
CA LYS A 104 1.49 -10.38 13.36
C LYS A 104 1.37 -8.85 13.21
N ASP A 105 2.25 -8.08 13.84
CA ASP A 105 2.37 -6.65 13.54
C ASP A 105 2.99 -6.46 12.16
N CYS A 106 2.15 -6.11 11.19
CA CYS A 106 2.56 -6.01 9.79
C CYS A 106 3.64 -4.93 9.57
N ARG A 107 3.62 -3.86 10.35
CA ARG A 107 4.66 -2.81 10.29
C ARG A 107 6.02 -3.34 10.78
N THR A 108 6.03 -4.13 11.86
CA THR A 108 7.25 -4.81 12.35
C THR A 108 7.73 -5.88 11.36
N LEU A 109 6.84 -6.61 10.69
CA LEU A 109 7.23 -7.56 9.64
C LEU A 109 8.01 -6.88 8.53
N LEU A 110 7.53 -5.74 8.03
CA LEU A 110 8.21 -4.97 6.99
C LEU A 110 9.55 -4.42 7.49
N ALA A 111 9.60 -3.87 8.69
CA ALA A 111 10.85 -3.39 9.28
C ALA A 111 11.91 -4.50 9.39
N ASN A 112 11.50 -5.72 9.76
CA ASN A 112 12.38 -6.88 9.81
C ASN A 112 12.88 -7.30 8.41
N ALA A 113 12.02 -7.27 7.38
CA ALA A 113 12.43 -7.57 6.01
C ALA A 113 13.46 -6.54 5.48
N VAL A 114 13.23 -5.25 5.75
CA VAL A 114 14.17 -4.18 5.40
C VAL A 114 15.51 -4.36 6.12
N LYS A 115 15.47 -4.65 7.42
CA LYS A 115 16.67 -4.93 8.22
C LYS A 115 17.44 -6.12 7.65
N LYS A 116 16.76 -7.23 7.35
CA LYS A 116 17.37 -8.42 6.74
C LYS A 116 18.01 -8.11 5.39
N ALA A 117 17.33 -7.34 4.53
CA ALA A 117 17.88 -6.94 3.25
C ALA A 117 19.21 -6.16 3.39
N ARG A 118 19.26 -5.27 4.37
CA ARG A 118 20.47 -4.47 4.65
C ARG A 118 21.60 -5.30 5.26
N GLU A 119 21.29 -6.08 6.31
CA GLU A 119 22.32 -6.80 7.10
C GLU A 119 22.86 -8.03 6.37
N ASP A 120 21.99 -8.84 5.72
CA ASP A 120 22.41 -10.10 5.10
C ASP A 120 22.83 -9.94 3.64
N PHE A 121 22.33 -8.89 2.95
CA PHE A 121 22.54 -8.71 1.50
C PHE A 121 23.20 -7.37 1.12
N GLY A 122 23.31 -6.42 2.05
CA GLY A 122 23.80 -5.07 1.75
C GLY A 122 22.87 -4.28 0.82
N MET A 123 21.56 -4.65 0.76
CA MET A 123 20.59 -4.06 -0.16
C MET A 123 19.65 -3.09 0.55
N GLU A 124 19.40 -1.96 -0.11
CA GLU A 124 18.33 -1.02 0.25
C GLU A 124 17.26 -1.06 -0.82
N PHE A 125 16.00 -1.10 -0.37
CA PHE A 125 14.82 -1.08 -1.22
C PHE A 125 14.11 0.26 -1.10
N ARG A 126 13.65 0.79 -2.23
CA ARG A 126 12.79 1.96 -2.30
C ARG A 126 11.52 1.62 -3.05
N PHE A 127 10.40 2.14 -2.55
CA PHE A 127 9.07 1.89 -3.09
C PHE A 127 8.40 3.21 -3.43
N GLY A 128 7.77 3.26 -4.61
CA GLY A 128 6.83 4.27 -5.03
C GLY A 128 5.50 3.61 -5.35
N THR A 129 4.40 4.26 -5.00
CA THR A 129 3.06 3.71 -5.20
C THR A 129 2.20 4.65 -6.03
N GLU A 130 1.47 4.08 -6.99
CA GLU A 130 0.42 4.72 -7.77
C GLU A 130 -0.90 4.12 -7.27
N ILE A 131 -1.79 4.94 -6.69
CA ILE A 131 -2.98 4.44 -6.00
C ILE A 131 -4.22 5.05 -6.62
N GLU A 132 -4.97 4.24 -7.34
CA GLU A 132 -6.21 4.63 -8.00
C GLU A 132 -7.40 4.52 -7.04
N PHE A 133 -8.38 5.43 -7.21
CA PHE A 133 -9.62 5.43 -6.44
C PHE A 133 -10.76 6.08 -7.22
N TYR A 134 -11.98 5.70 -6.88
CA TYR A 134 -13.19 6.29 -7.44
C TYR A 134 -13.83 7.28 -6.46
N LEU A 135 -14.45 8.31 -7.03
CA LEU A 135 -15.31 9.24 -6.30
C LEU A 135 -16.76 9.05 -6.73
N PHE A 136 -17.60 8.67 -5.77
CA PHE A 136 -19.04 8.47 -5.96
C PHE A 136 -19.86 9.52 -5.22
N LYS A 137 -21.04 9.79 -5.76
CA LYS A 137 -22.04 10.63 -5.10
C LYS A 137 -22.67 9.88 -3.93
N LEU A 138 -23.09 10.65 -2.93
CA LEU A 138 -23.97 10.15 -1.86
C LEU A 138 -25.43 10.31 -2.29
N ASP A 139 -26.32 9.50 -1.72
CA ASP A 139 -27.76 9.68 -1.86
C ASP A 139 -28.30 10.79 -0.93
N GLU A 140 -29.61 11.02 -0.95
CA GLU A 140 -30.29 12.04 -0.12
C GLU A 140 -30.16 11.77 1.40
N LYS A 141 -29.80 10.54 1.79
CA LYS A 141 -29.58 10.13 3.19
C LYS A 141 -28.12 10.21 3.61
N GLY A 142 -27.21 10.53 2.66
CA GLY A 142 -25.77 10.53 2.86
C GLY A 142 -25.13 9.15 2.74
N GLU A 143 -25.83 8.15 2.17
CA GLU A 143 -25.27 6.82 1.94
C GLU A 143 -24.52 6.75 0.61
N PRO A 144 -23.45 5.95 0.50
CA PRO A 144 -22.70 5.76 -0.73
C PRO A 144 -23.56 5.18 -1.86
N THR A 145 -23.39 5.75 -3.06
CA THR A 145 -23.98 5.20 -4.29
C THR A 145 -22.88 4.68 -5.21
N LYS A 146 -23.27 4.04 -6.32
CA LYS A 146 -22.35 3.74 -7.45
C LYS A 146 -22.52 4.74 -8.61
N ILE A 147 -23.04 5.95 -8.34
CA ILE A 147 -23.13 7.04 -9.32
C ILE A 147 -21.81 7.80 -9.32
N PRO A 148 -21.00 7.76 -10.39
CA PRO A 148 -19.73 8.47 -10.45
C PRO A 148 -19.91 9.97 -10.23
N PHE A 149 -18.90 10.62 -9.67
CA PHE A 149 -18.92 12.06 -9.46
C PHE A 149 -18.98 12.85 -10.76
N ASP A 150 -18.28 12.37 -11.77
CA ASP A 150 -18.29 12.89 -13.15
C ASP A 150 -18.33 11.75 -14.18
N ASN A 151 -18.17 12.11 -15.46
CA ASN A 151 -18.10 11.17 -16.57
C ASN A 151 -16.92 11.54 -17.50
N ALA A 152 -15.85 12.04 -16.89
CA ALA A 152 -14.61 12.32 -17.60
C ALA A 152 -13.81 11.05 -17.90
N SER A 153 -12.78 11.17 -18.68
CA SER A 153 -11.88 10.12 -19.15
C SER A 153 -10.42 10.47 -18.81
N TYR A 154 -9.51 9.62 -19.25
CA TYR A 154 -8.08 9.72 -18.95
C TYR A 154 -7.50 11.11 -19.31
N MET A 155 -6.95 11.79 -18.31
CA MET A 155 -6.34 13.12 -18.40
C MET A 155 -7.27 14.25 -18.90
N ASP A 156 -8.60 14.06 -18.84
CA ASP A 156 -9.54 15.15 -19.10
C ASP A 156 -9.35 16.26 -18.07
N ILE A 157 -9.79 17.45 -18.45
CA ILE A 157 -9.69 18.67 -17.64
C ILE A 157 -11.08 19.20 -17.26
N ALA A 158 -11.16 20.15 -16.33
CA ALA A 158 -12.40 20.85 -16.04
C ALA A 158 -12.96 21.55 -17.30
N PRO A 159 -14.29 21.59 -17.50
CA PRO A 159 -15.36 21.23 -16.54
C PRO A 159 -15.79 19.75 -16.53
N GLU A 160 -15.29 18.93 -17.43
CA GLU A 160 -15.62 17.49 -17.51
C GLU A 160 -15.09 16.77 -16.27
N ASP A 161 -13.80 16.95 -15.94
CA ASP A 161 -13.19 16.52 -14.71
C ASP A 161 -13.66 17.41 -13.53
N LYS A 162 -14.54 16.87 -12.70
CA LYS A 162 -15.03 17.54 -11.49
C LYS A 162 -14.19 17.23 -10.25
N GLY A 163 -13.29 16.25 -10.35
CA GLY A 163 -12.42 15.81 -9.27
C GLY A 163 -11.20 16.71 -9.02
N GLU A 164 -10.87 17.62 -9.94
CA GLU A 164 -9.65 18.43 -9.90
C GLU A 164 -9.44 19.15 -8.56
N ASN A 165 -10.47 19.85 -8.04
CA ASN A 165 -10.36 20.57 -6.78
C ASN A 165 -10.18 19.61 -5.57
N ILE A 166 -10.79 18.43 -5.62
CA ILE A 166 -10.67 17.44 -4.54
C ILE A 166 -9.25 16.87 -4.53
N ARG A 167 -8.70 16.52 -5.70
CA ARG A 167 -7.30 16.08 -5.79
C ARG A 167 -6.33 17.17 -5.31
N ARG A 168 -6.58 18.42 -5.66
CA ARG A 168 -5.81 19.57 -5.17
C ARG A 168 -5.81 19.67 -3.65
N GLU A 169 -6.97 19.54 -2.99
CA GLU A 169 -7.08 19.55 -1.53
C GLU A 169 -6.40 18.33 -0.89
N ILE A 170 -6.45 17.18 -1.54
CA ILE A 170 -5.71 15.97 -1.12
C ILE A 170 -4.21 16.26 -1.19
N CYS A 171 -3.69 16.78 -2.30
CA CYS A 171 -2.27 17.10 -2.47
C CYS A 171 -1.77 18.07 -1.37
N PHE A 172 -2.47 19.15 -1.11
CA PHE A 172 -2.10 20.08 -0.04
C PHE A 172 -2.14 19.44 1.36
N THR A 173 -3.06 18.51 1.58
CA THR A 173 -3.12 17.76 2.85
C THR A 173 -1.94 16.80 2.98
N LEU A 174 -1.55 16.15 1.89
CA LEU A 174 -0.35 15.29 1.84
C LEU A 174 0.91 16.09 2.19
N GLU A 175 1.11 17.26 1.56
CA GLU A 175 2.25 18.15 1.85
C GLU A 175 2.28 18.57 3.32
N GLN A 176 1.15 18.95 3.92
CA GLN A 176 1.05 19.30 5.34
C GLN A 176 1.39 18.14 6.27
N MET A 177 1.24 16.90 5.81
CA MET A 177 1.61 15.69 6.54
C MET A 177 3.00 15.15 6.19
N GLY A 178 3.77 15.90 5.37
CA GLY A 178 5.14 15.55 5.00
C GLY A 178 5.26 14.56 3.84
N ILE A 179 4.17 14.29 3.12
CA ILE A 179 4.14 13.45 1.92
C ILE A 179 4.13 14.37 0.71
N GLN A 180 5.12 14.24 -0.19
CA GLN A 180 5.26 15.13 -1.34
C GLN A 180 4.57 14.54 -2.57
N PRO A 181 3.46 15.13 -3.08
CA PRO A 181 2.84 14.73 -4.33
C PRO A 181 3.75 14.98 -5.54
N GLU A 182 3.65 14.14 -6.57
CA GLU A 182 4.36 14.29 -7.85
C GLU A 182 3.40 14.63 -8.99
N ALA A 183 2.30 13.87 -9.12
CA ALA A 183 1.32 14.04 -10.18
C ALA A 183 -0.10 13.80 -9.64
N SER A 184 -1.09 14.37 -10.34
CA SER A 184 -2.49 14.04 -10.10
C SER A 184 -3.28 14.22 -11.40
N HIS A 185 -4.13 13.26 -11.74
CA HIS A 185 -4.94 13.33 -12.94
C HIS A 185 -6.25 12.54 -12.79
N HIS A 186 -7.17 12.76 -13.73
CA HIS A 186 -8.32 11.90 -13.91
C HIS A 186 -7.88 10.60 -14.59
N GLU A 187 -8.38 9.45 -14.14
CA GLU A 187 -8.13 8.13 -14.71
C GLU A 187 -9.16 7.73 -15.77
N GLU A 188 -9.08 6.49 -16.30
CA GLU A 188 -9.90 6.03 -17.42
C GLU A 188 -11.38 5.91 -17.08
N GLY A 189 -11.70 5.44 -15.86
CA GLY A 189 -13.08 5.24 -15.43
C GLY A 189 -13.78 6.54 -15.02
N PRO A 190 -15.10 6.64 -15.21
CA PRO A 190 -15.86 7.83 -14.79
C PRO A 190 -15.75 8.02 -13.28
N GLY A 191 -15.30 9.22 -12.85
CA GLY A 191 -15.04 9.53 -11.43
C GLY A 191 -13.79 8.85 -10.85
N GLN A 192 -12.94 8.24 -11.69
CA GLN A 192 -11.68 7.61 -11.26
C GLN A 192 -10.54 8.63 -11.24
N ASN A 193 -9.71 8.55 -10.21
CA ASN A 193 -8.64 9.50 -9.95
C ASN A 193 -7.37 8.77 -9.53
N GLU A 194 -6.22 9.38 -9.80
CA GLU A 194 -4.90 8.95 -9.34
C GLU A 194 -4.11 10.15 -8.82
N ILE A 195 -3.35 9.92 -7.76
CA ILE A 195 -2.38 10.87 -7.23
C ILE A 195 -1.12 10.11 -6.87
N ASP A 196 -0.03 10.48 -7.52
CA ASP A 196 1.30 9.93 -7.25
C ASP A 196 2.05 10.80 -6.26
N PHE A 197 2.92 10.18 -5.48
CA PHE A 197 3.81 10.86 -4.55
C PHE A 197 5.19 10.23 -4.54
N HIS A 198 6.19 11.00 -4.12
CA HIS A 198 7.58 10.60 -4.16
C HIS A 198 7.82 9.25 -3.48
N TYR A 199 8.65 8.42 -4.13
CA TYR A 199 9.12 7.16 -3.56
C TYR A 199 9.96 7.40 -2.29
N SER A 200 9.97 6.41 -1.41
CA SER A 200 10.73 6.44 -0.16
C SER A 200 11.28 5.05 0.20
N ASP A 201 11.92 4.94 1.37
CA ASP A 201 12.22 3.61 1.93
C ASP A 201 10.91 2.82 2.15
N ALA A 202 11.04 1.50 2.21
CA ALA A 202 9.86 0.62 2.19
C ALA A 202 8.86 0.88 3.33
N LEU A 203 9.36 1.16 4.55
CA LEU A 203 8.49 1.40 5.71
C LEU A 203 7.75 2.72 5.58
N THR A 204 8.45 3.78 5.22
CA THR A 204 7.86 5.09 4.94
C THR A 204 6.87 5.03 3.79
N ALA A 205 7.16 4.27 2.72
CA ALA A 205 6.25 4.13 1.58
C ALA A 205 4.94 3.43 1.97
N ALA A 206 4.99 2.38 2.80
CA ALA A 206 3.79 1.73 3.32
C ALA A 206 2.98 2.64 4.26
N ASP A 207 3.66 3.36 5.16
CA ASP A 207 3.05 4.37 6.04
C ASP A 207 2.36 5.49 5.22
N ASN A 208 3.00 5.94 4.14
CA ASN A 208 2.47 6.96 3.22
C ASN A 208 1.24 6.46 2.45
N ALA A 209 1.28 5.23 1.93
CA ALA A 209 0.16 4.64 1.20
C ALA A 209 -1.12 4.55 2.07
N GLU A 210 -0.99 4.12 3.33
CA GLU A 210 -2.12 4.07 4.26
C GLU A 210 -2.58 5.47 4.70
N THR A 211 -1.64 6.40 4.89
CA THR A 211 -1.96 7.80 5.17
C THR A 211 -2.71 8.43 4.00
N PHE A 212 -2.28 8.17 2.77
CA PHE A 212 -2.95 8.61 1.54
C PHE A 212 -4.41 8.15 1.48
N LYS A 213 -4.66 6.83 1.64
CA LYS A 213 -6.02 6.28 1.64
C LYS A 213 -6.92 6.95 2.69
N TRP A 214 -6.37 7.24 3.87
CA TRP A 214 -7.10 7.95 4.91
C TRP A 214 -7.41 9.39 4.55
N ILE A 215 -6.44 10.13 4.00
CA ILE A 215 -6.62 11.52 3.54
C ILE A 215 -7.70 11.58 2.45
N VAL A 216 -7.62 10.72 1.45
CA VAL A 216 -8.59 10.67 0.33
C VAL A 216 -10.01 10.47 0.87
N ARG A 217 -10.23 9.45 1.71
CA ARG A 217 -11.55 9.21 2.34
C ARG A 217 -12.03 10.41 3.15
N THR A 218 -11.13 11.05 3.90
CA THR A 218 -11.47 12.22 4.72
C THR A 218 -11.85 13.44 3.87
N ARG A 219 -11.09 13.72 2.81
CA ARG A 219 -11.36 14.87 1.92
C ARG A 219 -12.59 14.63 1.06
N ALA A 220 -12.78 13.43 0.53
CA ALA A 220 -14.00 13.06 -0.17
C ALA A 220 -15.25 13.25 0.71
N ALA A 221 -15.24 12.74 1.94
CA ALA A 221 -16.33 12.91 2.90
C ALA A 221 -16.59 14.39 3.21
N SER A 222 -15.55 15.21 3.36
CA SER A 222 -15.69 16.65 3.57
C SER A 222 -16.31 17.38 2.37
N ALA A 223 -16.16 16.82 1.16
CA ALA A 223 -16.76 17.31 -0.08
C ALA A 223 -18.15 16.72 -0.37
N GLY A 224 -18.71 15.91 0.53
CA GLY A 224 -20.00 15.26 0.33
C GLY A 224 -19.96 14.10 -0.68
N LEU A 225 -18.80 13.44 -0.80
CA LEU A 225 -18.56 12.30 -1.69
C LEU A 225 -18.10 11.08 -0.92
N PHE A 226 -18.19 9.94 -1.58
CA PHE A 226 -17.61 8.68 -1.12
C PHE A 226 -16.40 8.31 -1.97
N ALA A 227 -15.26 8.05 -1.33
CA ALA A 227 -14.07 7.52 -1.99
C ALA A 227 -14.04 5.99 -1.86
N ASP A 228 -14.01 5.32 -3.01
CA ASP A 228 -14.03 3.86 -3.13
C ASP A 228 -12.67 3.38 -3.66
N PHE A 229 -12.04 2.49 -2.90
CA PHE A 229 -10.78 1.84 -3.24
C PHE A 229 -10.97 0.37 -3.64
N SER A 230 -12.21 -0.10 -3.76
CA SER A 230 -12.46 -1.50 -4.16
C SER A 230 -11.84 -1.80 -5.53
N PRO A 231 -11.42 -3.05 -5.77
CA PRO A 231 -10.67 -3.41 -6.98
C PRO A 231 -11.45 -3.21 -8.29
N LYS A 232 -12.78 -3.39 -8.25
CA LYS A 232 -13.66 -3.29 -9.42
C LYS A 232 -14.97 -2.57 -9.07
N PRO A 233 -14.94 -1.24 -8.77
CA PRO A 233 -16.11 -0.52 -8.29
C PRO A 233 -17.28 -0.49 -9.29
N ILE A 234 -16.97 -0.48 -10.59
CA ILE A 234 -17.91 -0.53 -11.70
C ILE A 234 -17.51 -1.67 -12.63
N SER A 235 -18.39 -2.63 -12.85
CA SER A 235 -18.07 -3.92 -13.49
C SER A 235 -17.53 -3.82 -14.92
N ASP A 236 -17.99 -2.84 -15.69
CA ASP A 236 -17.62 -2.62 -17.11
C ASP A 236 -16.61 -1.48 -17.33
N GLN A 237 -16.08 -0.90 -16.24
CA GLN A 237 -15.09 0.18 -16.27
C GLN A 237 -13.72 -0.29 -15.77
N ALA A 238 -12.71 0.58 -15.81
CA ALA A 238 -11.39 0.31 -15.23
C ALA A 238 -11.49 -0.02 -13.75
N GLY A 239 -10.66 -0.95 -13.26
CA GLY A 239 -10.53 -1.24 -11.82
C GLY A 239 -9.52 -0.33 -11.15
N SER A 240 -9.51 -0.31 -9.81
CA SER A 240 -8.55 0.48 -9.03
C SER A 240 -7.25 -0.29 -8.80
N GLY A 241 -6.18 0.14 -9.46
CA GLY A 241 -4.84 -0.41 -9.30
C GLY A 241 -4.11 0.16 -8.07
N PHE A 242 -3.17 -0.61 -7.58
CA PHE A 242 -2.14 -0.20 -6.64
C PHE A 242 -0.80 -0.60 -7.24
N HIS A 243 -0.31 0.19 -8.19
CA HIS A 243 0.93 -0.15 -8.86
C HIS A 243 2.12 0.15 -7.95
N ILE A 244 3.05 -0.80 -7.88
CA ILE A 244 4.19 -0.73 -6.98
C ILE A 244 5.48 -0.61 -7.78
N ASN A 245 6.10 0.54 -7.74
CA ASN A 245 7.42 0.78 -8.30
C ASN A 245 8.50 0.39 -7.28
N ILE A 246 9.48 -0.42 -7.68
CA ILE A 246 10.54 -0.91 -6.81
C ILE A 246 11.90 -0.63 -7.46
N SER A 247 12.79 0.01 -6.69
CA SER A 247 14.20 0.13 -7.02
C SER A 247 15.08 -0.40 -5.86
N ILE A 248 16.30 -0.79 -6.19
CA ILE A 248 17.30 -1.29 -5.22
C ILE A 248 18.61 -0.57 -5.37
N SER A 249 19.40 -0.52 -4.29
CA SER A 249 20.68 0.19 -4.24
C SER A 249 21.74 -0.32 -5.20
N ASP A 250 21.70 -1.60 -5.59
CA ASP A 250 22.56 -2.18 -6.61
C ASP A 250 21.78 -2.53 -7.89
N ALA A 251 21.75 -1.61 -8.84
CA ALA A 251 21.04 -1.77 -10.11
C ALA A 251 21.48 -3.02 -10.90
N SER A 252 22.71 -3.54 -10.71
CA SER A 252 23.16 -4.77 -11.36
C SER A 252 22.35 -6.00 -10.97
N LYS A 253 21.67 -5.98 -9.83
CA LYS A 253 20.82 -7.04 -9.29
C LYS A 253 19.35 -6.92 -9.67
N GLN A 254 18.96 -5.88 -10.41
CA GLN A 254 17.55 -5.64 -10.78
C GLN A 254 16.95 -6.82 -11.57
N ARG A 255 17.70 -7.46 -12.46
CA ARG A 255 17.22 -8.64 -13.20
C ARG A 255 16.97 -9.84 -12.27
N ASN A 256 17.85 -10.06 -11.30
CA ASN A 256 17.69 -11.13 -10.31
C ASN A 256 16.47 -10.86 -9.41
N MET A 257 16.30 -9.59 -8.96
CA MET A 257 15.11 -9.15 -8.22
C MET A 257 13.82 -9.46 -8.98
N LEU A 258 13.75 -9.02 -10.25
CA LEU A 258 12.61 -9.25 -11.14
C LEU A 258 12.30 -10.75 -11.29
N ALA A 259 13.33 -11.57 -11.51
CA ALA A 259 13.18 -13.02 -11.65
C ALA A 259 12.65 -13.69 -10.37
N GLY A 260 13.10 -13.23 -9.20
CA GLY A 260 12.61 -13.70 -7.91
C GLY A 260 11.13 -13.38 -7.70
N ILE A 261 10.70 -12.16 -8.04
CA ILE A 261 9.30 -11.75 -7.92
C ILE A 261 8.41 -12.54 -8.90
N LEU A 262 8.85 -12.76 -10.14
CA LEU A 262 8.12 -13.60 -11.11
C LEU A 262 7.98 -15.04 -10.62
N LYS A 263 9.03 -15.61 -10.02
CA LYS A 263 9.02 -16.97 -9.48
C LYS A 263 7.94 -17.18 -8.43
N HIS A 264 7.71 -16.17 -7.59
CA HIS A 264 6.74 -16.23 -6.49
C HIS A 264 5.38 -15.59 -6.81
N ALA A 265 5.12 -15.21 -8.07
CA ALA A 265 3.94 -14.44 -8.45
C ALA A 265 2.61 -15.09 -8.02
N GLU A 266 2.45 -16.41 -8.21
CA GLU A 266 1.23 -17.13 -7.80
C GLU A 266 1.03 -17.09 -6.28
N GLU A 267 2.11 -17.26 -5.50
CA GLU A 267 2.09 -17.26 -4.04
C GLU A 267 1.78 -15.87 -3.45
N LEU A 268 2.23 -14.82 -4.15
CA LEU A 268 2.02 -13.41 -3.77
C LEU A 268 0.58 -12.95 -4.05
N THR A 269 -0.10 -13.55 -5.02
CA THR A 269 -1.39 -13.07 -5.54
C THR A 269 -2.43 -12.89 -4.44
N TYR A 270 -2.56 -13.83 -3.50
CA TYR A 270 -3.52 -13.74 -2.39
C TYR A 270 -3.38 -12.46 -1.56
N TYR A 271 -2.14 -11.98 -1.37
CA TYR A 271 -1.85 -10.78 -0.58
C TYR A 271 -1.93 -9.50 -1.40
N MET A 272 -1.69 -9.58 -2.70
CA MET A 272 -1.81 -8.45 -3.63
C MET A 272 -3.25 -8.20 -4.09
N ASN A 273 -4.09 -9.26 -4.07
CA ASN A 273 -5.44 -9.31 -4.62
C ASN A 273 -6.32 -10.07 -3.62
N CYS A 274 -6.75 -9.39 -2.55
CA CYS A 274 -7.24 -10.02 -1.33
C CYS A 274 -8.78 -10.13 -1.22
N THR A 275 -9.52 -9.71 -2.26
CA THR A 275 -10.99 -9.76 -2.31
C THR A 275 -11.48 -10.53 -3.54
N GLU A 276 -12.74 -10.94 -3.56
CA GLU A 276 -13.36 -11.57 -4.74
C GLU A 276 -13.31 -10.62 -5.96
N GLU A 277 -13.60 -9.33 -5.75
CA GLU A 277 -13.60 -8.30 -6.79
C GLU A 277 -12.21 -8.08 -7.41
N SER A 278 -11.13 -8.45 -6.70
CA SER A 278 -9.76 -8.41 -7.22
C SER A 278 -9.64 -9.29 -8.47
N TYR A 279 -10.31 -10.44 -8.50
CA TYR A 279 -10.24 -11.41 -9.61
C TYR A 279 -11.14 -11.02 -10.78
N ASP A 280 -12.18 -10.21 -10.55
CA ASP A 280 -12.97 -9.57 -11.61
C ASP A 280 -12.15 -8.46 -12.32
N ARG A 281 -11.19 -7.85 -11.61
CA ARG A 281 -10.27 -6.85 -12.15
C ARG A 281 -9.19 -7.47 -13.03
N LEU A 282 -8.56 -8.57 -12.60
CA LEU A 282 -7.43 -9.20 -13.28
C LEU A 282 -7.80 -9.70 -14.68
N GLY A 283 -6.99 -9.34 -15.68
CA GLY A 283 -7.21 -9.70 -17.09
C GLY A 283 -8.17 -8.77 -17.84
N SER A 284 -8.65 -7.69 -17.21
CA SER A 284 -9.54 -6.70 -17.83
C SER A 284 -8.98 -5.28 -17.69
N CYS A 285 -9.35 -4.37 -18.61
CA CYS A 285 -9.08 -2.92 -18.49
C CYS A 285 -7.68 -2.58 -17.96
N LYS A 286 -6.64 -3.07 -18.65
CA LYS A 286 -5.21 -2.85 -18.33
C LYS A 286 -4.71 -3.44 -17.00
N ALA A 287 -5.48 -4.27 -16.30
CA ALA A 287 -5.00 -5.05 -15.16
C ALA A 287 -4.45 -6.40 -15.65
N PRO A 288 -3.14 -6.65 -15.60
CA PRO A 288 -2.55 -7.88 -16.17
C PRO A 288 -2.88 -9.11 -15.31
N LYS A 289 -2.91 -10.29 -15.97
CA LYS A 289 -3.05 -11.58 -15.30
C LYS A 289 -2.00 -12.62 -15.70
N TYR A 290 -1.16 -12.31 -16.68
CA TYR A 290 -0.12 -13.22 -17.13
C TYR A 290 1.19 -12.99 -16.39
N ILE A 291 1.79 -14.06 -15.87
CA ILE A 291 3.08 -14.02 -15.14
C ILE A 291 4.20 -13.84 -16.17
N ALA A 292 4.42 -12.59 -16.53
CA ALA A 292 5.39 -12.18 -17.53
C ALA A 292 5.94 -10.78 -17.19
N TRP A 293 7.03 -10.41 -17.82
CA TRP A 293 7.55 -9.06 -17.76
C TRP A 293 7.80 -8.50 -19.15
N GLY A 294 7.79 -7.19 -19.27
CA GLY A 294 8.09 -6.51 -20.53
C GLY A 294 8.57 -5.08 -20.33
N ARG A 295 9.39 -4.62 -21.27
CA ARG A 295 9.81 -3.21 -21.34
C ARG A 295 8.68 -2.39 -21.91
N GLU A 296 8.29 -1.32 -21.18
CA GLU A 296 7.19 -0.40 -21.54
C GLU A 296 5.82 -1.08 -21.73
N ASN A 297 5.72 -2.39 -21.50
CA ASN A 297 4.53 -3.20 -21.74
C ASN A 297 3.60 -3.23 -20.52
N ARG A 298 2.47 -2.51 -20.61
CA ARG A 298 1.46 -2.42 -19.53
C ARG A 298 0.58 -3.66 -19.40
N SER A 299 0.68 -4.63 -20.33
CA SER A 299 -0.11 -5.88 -20.29
C SER A 299 0.57 -7.02 -19.52
N THR A 300 1.75 -6.79 -18.95
CA THR A 300 2.54 -7.77 -18.18
C THR A 300 2.44 -7.54 -16.68
N PHE A 301 2.62 -8.60 -15.89
CA PHE A 301 2.68 -8.56 -14.42
C PHE A 301 3.75 -7.58 -13.93
N ILE A 302 4.94 -7.64 -14.51
CA ILE A 302 6.02 -6.68 -14.24
C ILE A 302 6.30 -5.88 -15.51
N ARG A 303 6.21 -4.56 -15.39
CA ARG A 303 6.67 -3.62 -16.41
C ARG A 303 8.01 -3.02 -15.99
N VAL A 304 8.94 -2.92 -16.93
CA VAL A 304 10.15 -2.11 -16.77
C VAL A 304 9.90 -0.78 -17.51
N PRO A 305 9.64 0.33 -16.80
CA PRO A 305 9.36 1.61 -17.44
C PRO A 305 10.53 2.13 -18.26
N ALA A 306 10.26 2.97 -19.28
CA ALA A 306 11.28 3.78 -19.92
C ALA A 306 11.89 4.75 -18.90
N ILE A 307 13.19 4.95 -18.98
CA ILE A 307 13.95 5.85 -18.11
C ILE A 307 14.76 6.83 -18.94
N THR A 308 14.95 8.03 -18.43
CA THR A 308 15.77 9.07 -19.06
C THR A 308 17.18 9.14 -18.49
N ASN A 309 17.41 8.50 -17.35
CA ASN A 309 18.71 8.35 -16.70
C ASN A 309 18.75 7.03 -15.90
N ASP A 310 19.94 6.52 -15.63
CA ASP A 310 20.14 5.23 -14.95
C ASP A 310 19.68 5.25 -13.48
N ASP A 311 19.70 6.42 -12.82
CA ASP A 311 19.27 6.57 -11.43
C ASP A 311 17.76 6.35 -11.25
N ALA A 312 16.99 6.45 -12.35
CA ALA A 312 15.54 6.18 -12.38
C ALA A 312 15.21 4.70 -12.62
N SER A 313 16.21 3.79 -12.61
CA SER A 313 16.00 2.37 -12.89
C SER A 313 15.10 1.71 -11.84
N ARG A 314 13.96 1.14 -12.28
CA ARG A 314 12.97 0.49 -11.44
C ARG A 314 12.17 -0.56 -12.21
N ILE A 315 11.46 -1.37 -11.48
CA ILE A 315 10.38 -2.23 -12.01
C ILE A 315 9.05 -1.77 -11.42
N GLU A 316 7.97 -2.00 -12.13
CA GLU A 316 6.60 -1.72 -11.71
C GLU A 316 5.80 -3.01 -11.66
N ILE A 317 5.24 -3.34 -10.49
CA ILE A 317 4.32 -4.47 -10.29
C ILE A 317 2.90 -3.93 -10.49
N ARG A 318 2.15 -4.48 -11.45
CA ARG A 318 0.89 -3.90 -11.92
C ARG A 318 -0.38 -4.63 -11.47
N THR A 319 -0.24 -5.77 -10.83
CA THR A 319 -1.39 -6.60 -10.42
C THR A 319 -2.01 -6.23 -9.07
N PRO A 320 -1.30 -5.69 -8.08
CA PRO A 320 -1.92 -5.35 -6.81
C PRO A 320 -3.07 -4.36 -6.99
N ASP A 321 -4.05 -4.43 -6.10
CA ASP A 321 -5.15 -3.47 -6.00
C ASP A 321 -5.13 -2.71 -4.67
N SER A 322 -5.94 -1.66 -4.60
CA SER A 322 -5.89 -0.70 -3.49
C SER A 322 -6.41 -1.26 -2.15
N GLU A 323 -7.01 -2.45 -2.11
CA GLU A 323 -7.42 -3.12 -0.86
C GLU A 323 -6.30 -3.97 -0.23
N CYS A 324 -5.17 -4.15 -0.91
CA CYS A 324 -4.05 -4.89 -0.34
C CYS A 324 -3.44 -4.18 0.88
N ASN A 325 -2.84 -4.98 1.77
CA ASN A 325 -2.05 -4.46 2.89
C ASN A 325 -0.62 -4.18 2.43
N PRO A 326 -0.19 -2.91 2.27
CA PRO A 326 1.12 -2.57 1.72
C PRO A 326 2.28 -3.11 2.58
N TYR A 327 2.14 -3.19 3.90
CA TYR A 327 3.20 -3.73 4.76
C TYR A 327 3.48 -5.20 4.47
N ILE A 328 2.42 -6.02 4.31
CA ILE A 328 2.57 -7.43 3.98
C ILE A 328 3.08 -7.60 2.55
N VAL A 329 2.50 -6.87 1.60
CA VAL A 329 2.91 -6.96 0.19
C VAL A 329 4.37 -6.56 0.01
N PHE A 330 4.81 -5.45 0.61
CA PHE A 330 6.22 -5.01 0.52
C PHE A 330 7.17 -6.00 1.22
N THR A 331 6.77 -6.55 2.36
CA THR A 331 7.52 -7.63 3.02
C THR A 331 7.76 -8.80 2.07
N LEU A 332 6.70 -9.29 1.46
CA LEU A 332 6.77 -10.43 0.55
C LEU A 332 7.56 -10.13 -0.73
N LEU A 333 7.39 -8.93 -1.30
CA LEU A 333 8.16 -8.49 -2.47
C LEU A 333 9.65 -8.37 -2.17
N ILE A 334 10.03 -7.88 -0.99
CA ILE A 334 11.43 -7.86 -0.55
C ILE A 334 11.99 -9.29 -0.45
N TYR A 335 11.29 -10.21 0.21
CA TYR A 335 11.77 -11.59 0.33
C TYR A 335 11.85 -12.31 -1.02
N ALA A 336 10.87 -12.10 -1.92
CA ALA A 336 10.91 -12.64 -3.28
C ALA A 336 12.10 -12.08 -4.09
N ALA A 337 12.35 -10.79 -3.97
CA ALA A 337 13.51 -10.13 -4.58
C ALA A 337 14.83 -10.71 -4.06
N LEU A 338 14.95 -10.87 -2.73
CA LEU A 338 16.14 -11.44 -2.09
C LEU A 338 16.37 -12.92 -2.47
N ASP A 339 15.29 -13.69 -2.66
CA ASP A 339 15.41 -15.07 -3.18
C ASP A 339 16.01 -15.08 -4.59
N GLY A 340 15.54 -14.18 -5.45
CA GLY A 340 16.11 -14.02 -6.79
C GLY A 340 17.57 -13.61 -6.78
N ILE A 341 17.94 -12.65 -5.94
CA ILE A 341 19.31 -12.16 -5.79
C ILE A 341 20.22 -13.26 -5.23
N LYS A 342 19.79 -13.93 -4.16
CA LYS A 342 20.56 -15.00 -3.51
C LYS A 342 20.88 -16.16 -4.44
N ASN A 343 19.91 -16.53 -5.27
CA ASN A 343 20.03 -17.67 -6.18
C ASN A 343 20.52 -17.27 -7.59
N ASN A 344 20.85 -15.99 -7.82
CA ASN A 344 21.22 -15.45 -9.13
C ASN A 344 20.23 -15.86 -10.23
N LEU A 345 18.94 -15.76 -9.95
CA LEU A 345 17.90 -16.11 -10.90
C LEU A 345 17.90 -15.14 -12.09
N GLU A 346 17.63 -15.68 -13.28
CA GLU A 346 17.44 -14.90 -14.48
C GLU A 346 15.99 -15.00 -14.96
N PRO A 347 15.36 -13.89 -15.34
CA PRO A 347 14.00 -13.93 -15.87
C PRO A 347 13.98 -14.53 -17.28
N SER A 348 12.80 -14.99 -17.69
CA SER A 348 12.52 -15.33 -19.10
C SER A 348 12.80 -14.14 -20.03
N GLU A 349 12.66 -14.34 -21.33
CA GLU A 349 12.69 -13.23 -22.29
C GLU A 349 11.54 -12.25 -22.04
N ASP A 350 11.76 -10.95 -22.34
CA ASP A 350 10.74 -9.93 -22.24
C ASP A 350 9.62 -10.11 -23.27
N VAL A 351 8.39 -9.95 -22.83
CA VAL A 351 7.21 -10.06 -23.71
C VAL A 351 6.94 -8.71 -24.36
N LYS A 352 6.84 -8.71 -25.69
CA LYS A 352 6.60 -7.52 -26.53
C LYS A 352 5.15 -7.44 -27.01
N GLU A 353 4.45 -8.57 -27.00
CA GLU A 353 3.07 -8.68 -27.44
C GLU A 353 2.11 -8.07 -26.42
N ASN A 354 0.98 -7.57 -26.89
CA ASN A 354 -0.12 -7.14 -26.04
C ASN A 354 -0.88 -8.36 -25.52
N LEU A 355 -0.65 -8.72 -24.25
CA LEU A 355 -1.25 -9.90 -23.63
C LEU A 355 -2.77 -9.79 -23.42
N PHE A 356 -3.35 -8.60 -23.48
CA PHE A 356 -4.81 -8.44 -23.43
C PHE A 356 -5.51 -8.95 -24.70
N THR A 357 -4.84 -8.86 -25.85
CA THR A 357 -5.36 -9.34 -27.14
C THR A 357 -4.78 -10.69 -27.55
N GLU A 358 -3.54 -10.98 -27.19
CA GLU A 358 -2.78 -12.16 -27.62
C GLU A 358 -2.70 -13.26 -26.53
N GLY A 359 -3.48 -13.12 -25.44
CA GLY A 359 -3.33 -13.99 -24.25
C GLY A 359 -3.45 -15.49 -24.52
N SER A 360 -4.36 -15.89 -25.42
CA SER A 360 -4.50 -17.31 -25.79
C SER A 360 -3.30 -17.88 -26.54
N SER A 361 -2.64 -17.07 -27.38
CA SER A 361 -1.41 -17.47 -28.07
C SER A 361 -0.20 -17.50 -27.12
N SER A 362 -0.22 -16.66 -26.09
CA SER A 362 0.84 -16.60 -25.07
C SER A 362 0.83 -17.83 -24.16
N LEU A 363 -0.34 -18.37 -23.84
CA LEU A 363 -0.46 -19.65 -23.11
C LEU A 363 0.18 -20.80 -23.90
N SER A 364 0.05 -20.82 -25.21
CA SER A 364 0.71 -21.81 -26.07
C SER A 364 2.24 -21.68 -26.09
N LYS A 365 2.78 -20.51 -25.68
CA LYS A 365 4.22 -20.26 -25.47
C LYS A 365 4.69 -20.59 -24.06
N GLY A 366 3.84 -21.12 -23.17
CA GLY A 366 4.17 -21.53 -21.81
C GLY A 366 4.17 -20.39 -20.79
N ILE A 367 3.54 -19.24 -21.07
CA ILE A 367 3.33 -18.16 -20.11
C ILE A 367 2.15 -18.53 -19.20
N CYS A 368 2.41 -18.67 -17.90
CA CYS A 368 1.39 -18.98 -16.90
C CYS A 368 0.50 -17.75 -16.58
N THR A 369 -0.67 -18.02 -16.02
CA THR A 369 -1.56 -16.99 -15.45
C THR A 369 -1.47 -16.98 -13.94
N LEU A 370 -1.82 -15.86 -13.33
CA LEU A 370 -2.14 -15.80 -11.91
C LEU A 370 -3.37 -16.67 -11.61
N PRO A 371 -3.58 -17.07 -10.34
CA PRO A 371 -4.80 -17.75 -9.92
C PRO A 371 -6.07 -16.97 -10.34
N ASP A 372 -7.12 -17.67 -10.77
CA ASP A 372 -8.34 -17.04 -11.30
C ASP A 372 -9.39 -16.72 -10.21
N THR A 373 -9.18 -17.16 -8.96
CA THR A 373 -10.13 -16.95 -7.85
C THR A 373 -9.40 -16.71 -6.53
N LEU A 374 -10.07 -16.00 -5.61
CA LEU A 374 -9.57 -15.78 -4.26
C LEU A 374 -9.26 -17.09 -3.52
N ASP A 375 -10.11 -18.10 -3.67
CA ASP A 375 -9.92 -19.41 -3.02
C ASP A 375 -8.69 -20.13 -3.56
N SER A 376 -8.48 -20.16 -4.88
CA SER A 376 -7.30 -20.78 -5.47
C SER A 376 -6.01 -20.05 -5.05
N ALA A 377 -6.00 -18.73 -5.02
CA ALA A 377 -4.87 -17.94 -4.56
C ALA A 377 -4.57 -18.19 -3.06
N ARG A 378 -5.62 -18.25 -2.24
CA ARG A 378 -5.51 -18.58 -0.82
C ARG A 378 -4.91 -19.96 -0.59
N GLU A 379 -5.38 -20.96 -1.35
CA GLU A 379 -4.85 -22.33 -1.24
C GLU A 379 -3.36 -22.42 -1.59
N ILE A 380 -2.94 -21.72 -2.66
CA ILE A 380 -1.53 -21.63 -3.06
C ILE A 380 -0.71 -20.97 -1.95
N ALA A 381 -1.14 -19.80 -1.47
CA ALA A 381 -0.45 -19.07 -0.41
C ALA A 381 -0.31 -19.89 0.89
N GLN A 382 -1.37 -20.59 1.32
CA GLN A 382 -1.36 -21.42 2.53
C GLN A 382 -0.42 -22.62 2.43
N LYS A 383 -0.23 -23.18 1.24
CA LYS A 383 0.68 -24.30 1.00
C LYS A 383 2.14 -23.84 0.84
N SER A 384 2.37 -22.58 0.53
CA SER A 384 3.68 -22.03 0.25
C SER A 384 4.60 -22.09 1.48
N SER A 385 5.77 -22.70 1.32
CA SER A 385 6.85 -22.62 2.31
C SER A 385 7.50 -21.23 2.32
N PHE A 386 7.57 -20.57 1.16
CA PHE A 386 8.08 -19.23 1.03
C PHE A 386 7.25 -18.23 1.87
N ILE A 387 5.94 -18.24 1.74
CA ILE A 387 5.04 -17.37 2.52
C ILE A 387 5.19 -17.62 4.03
N LYS A 388 5.21 -18.88 4.45
CA LYS A 388 5.37 -19.25 5.87
C LYS A 388 6.71 -18.78 6.44
N GLU A 389 7.79 -18.89 5.66
CA GLU A 389 9.10 -18.41 6.08
C GLU A 389 9.14 -16.88 6.14
N ALA A 390 8.57 -16.20 5.15
CA ALA A 390 8.58 -14.74 5.04
C ALA A 390 7.75 -14.06 6.14
N LEU A 391 6.57 -14.59 6.47
CA LEU A 391 5.67 -13.99 7.44
C LEU A 391 5.84 -14.57 8.86
N GLY A 392 6.34 -15.80 8.99
CA GLY A 392 6.58 -16.43 10.29
C GLY A 392 5.33 -16.93 11.02
N PHE A 393 4.16 -17.00 10.30
CA PHE A 393 2.90 -17.54 10.85
C PHE A 393 2.03 -18.18 9.75
#